data_02e0a7336f3a2e2ec560eb1d389d5166
#
_entry.id   02e0a7336f3a2e2ec560eb1d389d5166
#
_cell.length_a   1.000
_cell.length_b   1.000
_cell.length_c   1.000
_cell.angle_alpha   90.00
_cell.angle_beta   90.00
_cell.angle_gamma   90.00
#
_symmetry.space_group_name_H-M   'P 1'
#
loop_
_entity.id
_entity.type
_entity.pdbx_description
1 polymer ?
#
loop_
_entity_poly.entity_id
_entity_poly.type
_entity_poly.pdbx_seq_one_letter_code
_entity_poly.pdbx_strand_id
1 'polypeptide(L)'
;FLEELSMCDETVMESYLENGEITASQIQTLIRERKVFPCYFGSALKLEGVQELLDGLEKYIDGPVSGTHAEEAFGAKVYKISRDSQGSRLTHVKITNGVLKVKEILEYMAEEEPMQEKVNQIRIYSGDKYEMVQEAEKGCICAVTGLTRTYPGQGLGMQQSSSAPILEPVLNYRVELPEGCDVHRMLQNFRQLEEEDPMLRVVWNEEAGEIQVQLMGEVQTEILQSLV
;
A
#
# COMPACT_ATOMS: atom_id res chain seq x y z
N PHE A 1 17.40 26.61 17.58
CA PHE A 1 17.08 25.51 16.65
C PHE A 1 18.05 24.33 16.81
N LEU A 2 19.41 24.49 16.65
CA LEU A 2 20.36 23.38 16.83
C LEU A 2 20.39 22.85 18.25
N GLU A 3 20.30 23.73 19.23
CA GLU A 3 20.22 23.40 20.66
C GLU A 3 18.95 22.59 20.98
N GLU A 4 17.79 22.94 20.42
CA GLU A 4 16.55 22.18 20.56
C GLU A 4 16.64 20.82 19.89
N LEU A 5 17.26 20.71 18.71
CA LEU A 5 17.51 19.44 18.05
C LEU A 5 18.43 18.52 18.84
N SER A 6 19.48 19.07 19.47
CA SER A 6 20.40 18.28 20.27
C SER A 6 19.73 17.67 21.51
N MET A 7 18.69 18.30 22.04
CA MET A 7 17.93 17.78 23.19
C MET A 7 17.06 16.55 22.85
N CYS A 8 16.88 16.22 21.57
CA CYS A 8 16.06 15.08 21.16
C CYS A 8 16.77 13.73 21.28
N ASP A 9 18.11 13.72 21.44
CA ASP A 9 18.91 12.50 21.52
C ASP A 9 20.25 12.75 22.24
N GLU A 10 20.64 11.82 23.15
CA GLU A 10 21.84 11.95 23.97
C GLU A 10 23.13 11.99 23.11
N THR A 11 23.21 11.14 22.08
CA THR A 11 24.41 11.06 21.22
C THR A 11 24.56 12.31 20.36
N VAL A 12 23.44 12.89 19.91
CA VAL A 12 23.42 14.14 19.17
C VAL A 12 23.78 15.31 20.10
N MET A 13 23.34 15.28 21.35
CA MET A 13 23.69 16.29 22.36
C MET A 13 25.18 16.27 22.67
N GLU A 14 25.76 15.11 22.91
CA GLU A 14 27.22 14.97 23.13
C GLU A 14 28.01 15.52 21.93
N SER A 15 27.65 15.12 20.72
CA SER A 15 28.30 15.62 19.50
C SER A 15 28.18 17.14 19.32
N TYR A 16 27.02 17.71 19.65
CA TYR A 16 26.78 19.14 19.58
C TYR A 16 27.62 19.92 20.63
N LEU A 17 27.74 19.40 21.85
CA LEU A 17 28.55 20.00 22.89
C LEU A 17 30.04 19.97 22.56
N GLU A 18 30.50 18.92 21.87
CA GLU A 18 31.91 18.80 21.46
C GLU A 18 32.26 19.64 20.24
N ASN A 19 31.40 19.67 19.22
CA ASN A 19 31.68 20.20 17.90
C ASN A 19 30.95 21.51 17.57
N GLY A 20 29.87 21.82 18.30
CA GLY A 20 29.01 22.98 18.04
C GLY A 20 28.09 22.85 16.83
N GLU A 21 28.07 21.69 16.17
CA GLU A 21 27.33 21.44 14.95
C GLU A 21 26.57 20.10 14.99
N ILE A 22 25.47 20.01 14.25
CA ILE A 22 24.72 18.77 14.01
C ILE A 22 24.76 18.48 12.51
N THR A 23 25.25 17.31 12.14
CA THR A 23 25.38 16.90 10.74
C THR A 23 24.03 16.52 10.12
N ALA A 24 23.91 16.60 8.79
CA ALA A 24 22.72 16.17 8.06
C ALA A 24 22.38 14.68 8.33
N SER A 25 23.39 13.82 8.46
CA SER A 25 23.21 12.39 8.78
C SER A 25 22.61 12.17 10.17
N GLN A 26 22.97 12.96 11.17
CA GLN A 26 22.37 12.93 12.49
C GLN A 26 20.90 13.34 12.44
N ILE A 27 20.57 14.41 11.68
CA ILE A 27 19.18 14.83 11.47
C ILE A 27 18.38 13.75 10.75
N GLN A 28 18.91 13.12 9.70
CA GLN A 28 18.29 11.99 9.00
C GLN A 28 17.98 10.84 9.97
N THR A 29 18.90 10.54 10.89
CA THR A 29 18.70 9.50 11.90
C THR A 29 17.57 9.87 12.87
N LEU A 30 17.52 11.10 13.37
CA LEU A 30 16.43 11.58 14.23
C LEU A 30 15.07 11.50 13.53
N ILE A 31 15.00 11.83 12.24
CA ILE A 31 13.79 11.73 11.43
C ILE A 31 13.37 10.27 11.25
N ARG A 32 14.30 9.38 10.90
CA ARG A 32 14.06 7.94 10.73
C ARG A 32 13.56 7.28 12.02
N GLU A 33 14.09 7.69 13.17
CA GLU A 33 13.68 7.23 14.48
C GLU A 33 12.41 7.94 15.00
N ARG A 34 11.83 8.84 14.21
CA ARG A 34 10.61 9.60 14.56
C ARG A 34 10.76 10.47 15.82
N LYS A 35 11.98 10.92 16.12
CA LYS A 35 12.26 11.87 17.20
C LYS A 35 12.04 13.31 16.75
N VAL A 36 12.18 13.57 15.45
CA VAL A 36 12.03 14.89 14.82
C VAL A 36 11.17 14.75 13.56
N PHE A 37 10.31 15.73 13.33
CA PHE A 37 9.46 15.82 12.14
C PHE A 37 9.69 17.15 11.43
N PRO A 38 10.29 17.16 10.21
CA PRO A 38 10.47 18.38 9.44
C PRO A 38 9.11 18.92 8.98
N CYS A 39 8.86 20.21 9.21
CA CYS A 39 7.66 20.90 8.80
C CYS A 39 7.99 21.97 7.78
N TYR A 40 7.23 22.03 6.68
CA TYR A 40 7.37 23.03 5.62
C TYR A 40 6.09 23.80 5.46
N PHE A 41 6.20 25.11 5.32
CA PHE A 41 5.08 26.00 5.09
C PHE A 41 5.09 26.47 3.64
N GLY A 42 3.96 26.39 2.96
CA GLY A 42 3.88 26.78 1.57
C GLY A 42 2.46 26.85 1.04
N SER A 43 2.35 27.27 -0.22
CA SER A 43 1.11 27.27 -0.99
C SER A 43 1.33 26.53 -2.30
N ALA A 44 0.80 25.32 -2.40
CA ALA A 44 0.91 24.50 -3.62
C ALA A 44 0.31 25.22 -4.84
N LEU A 45 -0.81 25.92 -4.66
CA LEU A 45 -1.45 26.70 -5.74
C LEU A 45 -0.55 27.82 -6.28
N LYS A 46 0.23 28.47 -5.40
CA LYS A 46 1.14 29.56 -5.77
C LYS A 46 2.57 29.10 -6.04
N LEU A 47 2.84 27.81 -5.85
CA LEU A 47 4.17 27.21 -5.91
C LEU A 47 5.18 27.82 -4.90
N GLU A 48 4.68 28.44 -3.84
CA GLU A 48 5.51 28.97 -2.75
C GLU A 48 5.87 27.84 -1.78
N GLY A 49 7.14 27.73 -1.38
CA GLY A 49 7.65 26.70 -0.44
C GLY A 49 7.76 25.28 -1.02
N VAL A 50 7.44 25.07 -2.29
CA VAL A 50 7.50 23.76 -2.94
C VAL A 50 8.94 23.32 -3.13
N GLN A 51 9.83 24.25 -3.54
CA GLN A 51 11.25 23.93 -3.73
C GLN A 51 11.92 23.55 -2.41
N GLU A 52 11.65 24.28 -1.35
CA GLU A 52 12.16 24.00 0.00
C GLU A 52 11.72 22.63 0.52
N LEU A 53 10.48 22.22 0.20
CA LEU A 53 9.99 20.87 0.50
C LEU A 53 10.77 19.81 -0.28
N LEU A 54 10.97 20.00 -1.58
CA LEU A 54 11.71 19.06 -2.44
C LEU A 54 13.18 18.93 -2.00
N ASP A 55 13.83 20.05 -1.73
CA ASP A 55 15.21 20.09 -1.21
C ASP A 55 15.31 19.38 0.15
N GLY A 56 14.28 19.55 1.00
CA GLY A 56 14.19 18.86 2.27
C GLY A 56 14.01 17.35 2.13
N LEU A 57 13.19 16.91 1.18
CA LEU A 57 13.04 15.49 0.86
C LEU A 57 14.35 14.87 0.39
N GLU A 58 15.05 15.54 -0.54
CA GLU A 58 16.35 15.08 -1.03
C GLU A 58 17.42 15.03 0.08
N LYS A 59 17.43 16.03 0.96
CA LYS A 59 18.43 16.15 2.01
C LYS A 59 18.21 15.22 3.19
N TYR A 60 16.94 14.95 3.57
CA TYR A 60 16.63 14.30 4.85
C TYR A 60 16.02 12.92 4.72
N ILE A 61 15.57 12.50 3.53
CA ILE A 61 15.04 11.16 3.33
C ILE A 61 16.10 10.30 2.65
N ASP A 62 16.51 9.24 3.32
CA ASP A 62 17.35 8.23 2.70
C ASP A 62 16.57 7.57 1.56
N GLY A 63 17.15 7.56 0.38
CA GLY A 63 16.62 6.77 -0.73
C GLY A 63 16.53 5.28 -0.37
N PRO A 64 15.75 4.48 -1.11
CA PRO A 64 15.76 3.04 -0.93
C PRO A 64 17.21 2.57 -1.04
N VAL A 65 17.65 1.78 -0.06
CA VAL A 65 18.99 1.18 -0.07
C VAL A 65 19.07 0.32 -1.33
N SER A 66 19.63 0.88 -2.40
CA SER A 66 19.91 0.17 -3.64
C SER A 66 21.08 -0.78 -3.36
N GLY A 67 20.75 -1.97 -2.96
CA GLY A 67 21.69 -3.07 -2.84
C GLY A 67 21.06 -4.26 -3.54
N THR A 68 21.60 -4.63 -4.68
CA THR A 68 21.32 -5.90 -5.35
C THR A 68 21.76 -7.04 -4.44
N HIS A 69 20.86 -7.48 -3.58
CA HIS A 69 21.02 -8.72 -2.83
C HIS A 69 20.20 -9.81 -3.54
N ALA A 70 20.61 -10.16 -4.76
CA ALA A 70 20.00 -11.24 -5.53
C ALA A 70 20.04 -12.60 -4.80
N GLU A 71 20.84 -12.71 -3.76
CA GLU A 71 20.95 -13.91 -2.90
C GLU A 71 20.00 -13.88 -1.69
N GLU A 72 19.30 -12.76 -1.45
CA GLU A 72 18.33 -12.67 -0.37
C GLU A 72 17.04 -13.38 -0.77
N ALA A 73 16.44 -14.13 0.16
CA ALA A 73 15.15 -14.77 -0.08
C ALA A 73 14.05 -13.73 -0.36
N PHE A 74 13.17 -14.04 -1.31
CA PHE A 74 12.10 -13.14 -1.76
C PHE A 74 11.18 -12.71 -0.63
N GLY A 75 10.82 -11.44 -0.63
CA GLY A 75 9.81 -10.85 0.24
C GLY A 75 9.09 -9.70 -0.45
N ALA A 76 7.77 -9.64 -0.33
CA ALA A 76 6.98 -8.55 -0.84
C ALA A 76 5.76 -8.26 0.03
N LYS A 77 5.26 -7.02 -0.03
CA LYS A 77 4.04 -6.59 0.64
C LYS A 77 2.97 -6.23 -0.38
N VAL A 78 1.82 -6.88 -0.27
CA VAL A 78 0.63 -6.49 -1.04
C VAL A 78 0.04 -5.24 -0.41
N TYR A 79 -0.15 -4.17 -1.17
CA TYR A 79 -0.73 -2.93 -0.66
C TYR A 79 -2.05 -2.54 -1.31
N LYS A 80 -2.35 -3.11 -2.48
CA LYS A 80 -3.58 -2.81 -3.21
C LYS A 80 -3.96 -3.98 -4.13
N ILE A 81 -5.25 -4.20 -4.30
CA ILE A 81 -5.83 -5.01 -5.37
C ILE A 81 -6.59 -4.08 -6.30
N SER A 82 -6.52 -4.30 -7.60
CA SER A 82 -7.33 -3.60 -8.59
C SER A 82 -7.57 -4.49 -9.81
N ARG A 83 -8.35 -4.01 -10.77
CA ARG A 83 -8.56 -4.67 -12.06
C ARG A 83 -8.16 -3.73 -13.19
N ASP A 84 -7.61 -4.29 -14.26
CA ASP A 84 -7.34 -3.53 -15.48
C ASP A 84 -8.61 -3.34 -16.31
N SER A 85 -8.52 -2.57 -17.40
CA SER A 85 -9.63 -2.31 -18.31
C SER A 85 -10.23 -3.56 -18.96
N GLN A 86 -9.54 -4.70 -18.87
CA GLN A 86 -10.00 -6.00 -19.38
C GLN A 86 -10.59 -6.88 -18.25
N GLY A 87 -10.67 -6.36 -17.02
CA GLY A 87 -11.14 -7.09 -15.85
C GLY A 87 -10.11 -8.02 -15.22
N SER A 88 -8.86 -8.03 -15.69
CA SER A 88 -7.81 -8.86 -15.11
C SER A 88 -7.41 -8.35 -13.74
N ARG A 89 -7.36 -9.24 -12.76
CA ARG A 89 -6.97 -8.92 -11.39
C ARG A 89 -5.48 -8.58 -11.31
N LEU A 90 -5.19 -7.47 -10.64
CA LEU A 90 -3.85 -6.96 -10.40
C LEU A 90 -3.56 -6.96 -8.91
N THR A 91 -2.52 -7.65 -8.49
CA THR A 91 -1.98 -7.61 -7.14
C THR A 91 -0.82 -6.62 -7.12
N HIS A 92 -1.02 -5.47 -6.50
CA HIS A 92 0.02 -4.45 -6.37
C HIS A 92 0.90 -4.75 -5.17
N VAL A 93 2.19 -4.86 -5.41
CA VAL A 93 3.18 -5.23 -4.40
C VAL A 93 4.35 -4.25 -4.36
N LYS A 94 4.92 -4.10 -3.16
CA LYS A 94 6.25 -3.53 -2.98
C LYS A 94 7.20 -4.68 -2.66
N ILE A 95 8.25 -4.84 -3.45
CA ILE A 95 9.29 -5.82 -3.18
C ILE A 95 10.13 -5.32 -1.99
N THR A 96 10.12 -6.04 -0.90
CA THR A 96 10.83 -5.68 0.34
C THR A 96 12.16 -6.37 0.46
N ASN A 97 12.32 -7.53 -0.20
CA ASN A 97 13.56 -8.31 -0.18
C ASN A 97 13.69 -9.19 -1.43
N GLY A 98 14.93 -9.48 -1.84
CA GLY A 98 15.23 -10.34 -2.99
C GLY A 98 14.68 -9.82 -4.31
N VAL A 99 14.35 -10.74 -5.21
CA VAL A 99 13.89 -10.48 -6.58
C VAL A 99 12.68 -11.34 -6.89
N LEU A 100 11.66 -10.76 -7.51
CA LEU A 100 10.49 -11.47 -8.04
C LEU A 100 10.66 -11.68 -9.55
N LYS A 101 10.42 -12.89 -10.04
CA LYS A 101 10.54 -13.23 -11.47
C LYS A 101 9.22 -13.67 -12.08
N VAL A 102 9.04 -13.34 -13.36
CA VAL A 102 7.93 -13.87 -14.15
C VAL A 102 8.05 -15.40 -14.24
N LYS A 103 6.91 -16.10 -14.15
CA LYS A 103 6.76 -17.56 -14.08
C LYS A 103 7.19 -18.21 -12.75
N GLU A 104 7.65 -17.44 -11.79
CA GLU A 104 7.89 -17.93 -10.44
C GLU A 104 6.58 -18.38 -9.78
N ILE A 105 6.65 -19.45 -9.00
CA ILE A 105 5.53 -19.95 -8.20
C ILE A 105 5.67 -19.36 -6.80
N LEU A 106 4.68 -18.59 -6.38
CA LEU A 106 4.62 -18.04 -5.04
C LEU A 106 3.72 -18.88 -4.16
N GLU A 107 4.24 -19.18 -2.98
CA GLU A 107 3.51 -19.84 -1.91
C GLU A 107 3.05 -18.79 -0.89
N TYR A 108 1.77 -18.78 -0.56
CA TYR A 108 1.21 -17.88 0.43
C TYR A 108 -0.04 -18.47 1.08
N MET A 109 -0.46 -17.91 2.21
CA MET A 109 -1.68 -18.31 2.89
C MET A 109 -2.84 -17.42 2.43
N ALA A 110 -3.92 -18.03 1.94
CA ALA A 110 -5.18 -17.36 1.66
C ALA A 110 -6.20 -17.81 2.70
N GLU A 111 -6.62 -16.89 3.58
CA GLU A 111 -7.40 -17.22 4.77
C GLU A 111 -6.66 -18.24 5.65
N GLU A 112 -7.00 -19.51 5.62
CA GLU A 112 -6.29 -20.58 6.34
C GLU A 112 -5.77 -21.67 5.38
N GLU A 113 -5.90 -21.47 4.05
CA GLU A 113 -5.49 -22.43 3.03
C GLU A 113 -4.14 -22.05 2.39
N PRO A 114 -3.20 -22.98 2.27
CA PRO A 114 -1.96 -22.75 1.54
C PRO A 114 -2.24 -22.70 0.03
N MET A 115 -1.80 -21.65 -0.61
CA MET A 115 -1.93 -21.43 -2.05
C MET A 115 -0.58 -21.47 -2.73
N GLN A 116 -0.55 -22.03 -3.93
CA GLN A 116 0.59 -22.00 -4.85
C GLN A 116 0.12 -21.44 -6.19
N GLU A 117 0.54 -20.25 -6.51
CA GLU A 117 0.14 -19.59 -7.75
C GLU A 117 1.32 -19.02 -8.50
N LYS A 118 1.16 -18.96 -9.82
CA LYS A 118 2.23 -18.55 -10.73
C LYS A 118 2.11 -17.09 -11.07
N VAL A 119 3.22 -16.37 -11.01
CA VAL A 119 3.38 -15.02 -11.52
C VAL A 119 3.33 -15.04 -13.06
N ASN A 120 2.27 -14.49 -13.65
CA ASN A 120 2.12 -14.47 -15.10
C ASN A 120 2.82 -13.27 -15.75
N GLN A 121 2.65 -12.08 -15.16
CA GLN A 121 3.26 -10.83 -15.64
C GLN A 121 3.64 -9.97 -14.43
N ILE A 122 4.69 -9.17 -14.62
CA ILE A 122 5.07 -8.09 -13.70
C ILE A 122 4.98 -6.79 -14.50
N ARG A 123 4.21 -5.83 -14.02
CA ARG A 123 3.93 -4.55 -14.67
C ARG A 123 4.37 -3.40 -13.77
N ILE A 124 5.18 -2.48 -14.29
CA ILE A 124 5.55 -1.23 -13.63
C ILE A 124 4.70 -0.12 -14.24
N TYR A 125 3.88 0.53 -13.42
CA TYR A 125 2.95 1.57 -13.86
C TYR A 125 3.58 2.96 -13.77
N SER A 126 3.26 3.80 -14.78
CA SER A 126 3.52 5.23 -14.79
C SER A 126 2.25 5.94 -15.28
N GLY A 127 1.41 6.39 -14.35
CA GLY A 127 0.04 6.80 -14.64
C GLY A 127 -0.78 5.63 -15.17
N ASP A 128 -1.49 5.81 -16.29
CA ASP A 128 -2.32 4.78 -16.92
C ASP A 128 -1.53 3.79 -17.81
N LYS A 129 -0.26 4.08 -18.06
CA LYS A 129 0.61 3.24 -18.88
C LYS A 129 1.46 2.33 -18.00
N TYR A 130 1.79 1.16 -18.51
CA TYR A 130 2.69 0.24 -17.84
C TYR A 130 3.72 -0.36 -18.79
N GLU A 131 4.84 -0.75 -18.22
CA GLU A 131 5.89 -1.54 -18.85
C GLU A 131 5.90 -2.94 -18.25
N MET A 132 6.03 -3.97 -19.09
CA MET A 132 6.20 -5.34 -18.64
C MET A 132 7.67 -5.66 -18.44
N VAL A 133 8.02 -6.13 -17.24
CA VAL A 133 9.40 -6.52 -16.91
C VAL A 133 9.47 -8.02 -16.62
N GLN A 134 10.66 -8.61 -16.76
CA GLN A 134 10.88 -10.03 -16.48
C GLN A 134 11.16 -10.28 -14.99
N GLU A 135 11.69 -9.29 -14.32
CA GLU A 135 12.00 -9.35 -12.88
C GLU A 135 11.82 -7.98 -12.23
N ALA A 136 11.54 -7.99 -10.94
CA ALA A 136 11.42 -6.80 -10.09
C ALA A 136 12.26 -6.99 -8.82
N GLU A 137 13.16 -6.05 -8.56
CA GLU A 137 14.10 -6.08 -7.45
C GLU A 137 13.56 -5.38 -6.20
N LYS A 138 14.24 -5.59 -5.08
CA LYS A 138 14.00 -4.89 -3.80
C LYS A 138 13.82 -3.39 -3.99
N GLY A 139 12.77 -2.84 -3.38
CA GLY A 139 12.37 -1.44 -3.48
C GLY A 139 11.41 -1.15 -4.63
N CYS A 140 11.30 -2.04 -5.62
CA CYS A 140 10.37 -1.88 -6.74
C CYS A 140 8.91 -1.96 -6.28
N ILE A 141 8.07 -1.10 -6.86
CA ILE A 141 6.61 -1.13 -6.74
C ILE A 141 6.07 -1.57 -8.09
N CYS A 142 5.36 -2.69 -8.10
CA CYS A 142 4.83 -3.26 -9.34
C CYS A 142 3.46 -3.91 -9.13
N ALA A 143 2.77 -4.20 -10.23
CA ALA A 143 1.55 -4.99 -10.24
C ALA A 143 1.82 -6.37 -10.85
N VAL A 144 1.30 -7.39 -10.22
CA VAL A 144 1.48 -8.80 -10.60
C VAL A 144 0.15 -9.37 -11.04
N THR A 145 0.15 -10.14 -12.12
CA THR A 145 -0.99 -10.95 -12.54
C THR A 145 -0.74 -12.44 -12.27
N GLY A 146 -1.82 -13.19 -12.04
CA GLY A 146 -1.75 -14.63 -11.77
C GLY A 146 -2.01 -15.01 -10.32
N LEU A 147 -2.04 -14.05 -9.40
CA LEU A 147 -2.39 -14.27 -8.00
C LEU A 147 -3.88 -13.95 -7.80
N THR A 148 -4.66 -14.91 -7.32
CA THR A 148 -6.13 -14.80 -7.29
C THR A 148 -6.71 -14.51 -5.91
N ARG A 149 -6.02 -14.89 -4.82
CA ARG A 149 -6.54 -14.83 -3.45
C ARG A 149 -5.69 -14.00 -2.50
N THR A 150 -4.81 -13.16 -3.04
CA THR A 150 -4.05 -12.19 -2.24
C THR A 150 -4.94 -11.05 -1.76
N TYR A 151 -4.58 -10.39 -0.67
CA TYR A 151 -5.34 -9.28 -0.09
C TYR A 151 -4.41 -8.13 0.36
N PRO A 152 -4.91 -6.88 0.43
CA PRO A 152 -4.11 -5.75 0.92
C PRO A 152 -3.63 -5.96 2.35
N GLY A 153 -2.34 -5.68 2.60
CA GLY A 153 -1.69 -5.92 3.89
C GLY A 153 -1.02 -7.28 4.03
N GLN A 154 -1.22 -8.18 3.06
CA GLN A 154 -0.59 -9.50 3.07
C GLN A 154 0.91 -9.42 2.78
N GLY A 155 1.68 -10.23 3.50
CA GLY A 155 3.09 -10.50 3.20
C GLY A 155 3.23 -11.72 2.29
N LEU A 156 4.17 -11.66 1.36
CA LEU A 156 4.55 -12.75 0.48
C LEU A 156 6.03 -13.13 0.74
N GLY A 157 6.34 -14.41 0.63
CA GLY A 157 7.68 -14.93 0.92
C GLY A 157 8.09 -14.66 2.38
N MET A 158 9.24 -14.05 2.60
CA MET A 158 9.74 -13.73 3.95
C MET A 158 9.00 -12.58 4.64
N GLN A 159 8.20 -11.80 3.91
CA GLN A 159 7.51 -10.65 4.46
C GLN A 159 6.34 -11.09 5.32
N GLN A 160 6.26 -10.57 6.54
CA GLN A 160 5.11 -10.78 7.41
C GLN A 160 3.91 -9.93 6.96
N SER A 161 2.71 -10.50 7.11
CA SER A 161 1.47 -9.75 6.89
C SER A 161 1.31 -8.64 7.93
N SER A 162 0.62 -7.55 7.55
CA SER A 162 0.24 -6.51 8.49
C SER A 162 -0.78 -7.06 9.49
N SER A 163 -0.82 -6.46 10.68
CA SER A 163 -1.98 -6.61 11.57
C SER A 163 -3.25 -6.12 10.86
N ALA A 164 -4.39 -6.67 11.25
CA ALA A 164 -5.69 -6.22 10.77
C ALA A 164 -5.87 -4.70 10.97
N PRO A 165 -6.62 -4.01 10.10
CA PRO A 165 -6.93 -2.59 10.28
C PRO A 165 -7.59 -2.37 11.65
N ILE A 166 -7.21 -1.29 12.34
CA ILE A 166 -7.79 -0.91 13.64
C ILE A 166 -9.21 -0.35 13.45
N LEU A 167 -9.44 0.28 12.28
CA LEU A 167 -10.72 0.87 11.93
C LEU A 167 -11.61 -0.16 11.26
N GLU A 168 -12.85 -0.28 11.74
CA GLU A 168 -13.88 -1.14 11.15
C GLU A 168 -15.01 -0.28 10.58
N PRO A 169 -15.68 -0.74 9.49
CA PRO A 169 -16.86 -0.09 8.94
C PRO A 169 -17.97 -0.02 9.98
N VAL A 170 -18.59 1.16 10.13
CA VAL A 170 -19.62 1.41 11.17
C VAL A 170 -21.02 1.64 10.61
N LEU A 171 -21.14 1.97 9.33
CA LEU A 171 -22.42 2.22 8.68
C LEU A 171 -22.89 0.99 7.91
N ASN A 172 -24.11 0.55 8.18
CA ASN A 172 -24.72 -0.60 7.51
C ASN A 172 -25.82 -0.10 6.58
N TYR A 173 -25.75 -0.50 5.32
CA TYR A 173 -26.75 -0.20 4.31
C TYR A 173 -27.26 -1.49 3.66
N ARG A 174 -28.57 -1.52 3.38
CA ARG A 174 -29.18 -2.52 2.50
C ARG A 174 -29.09 -2.01 1.06
N VAL A 175 -28.68 -2.88 0.16
CA VAL A 175 -28.64 -2.57 -1.28
C VAL A 175 -30.01 -2.83 -1.88
N GLU A 176 -30.65 -1.81 -2.44
CA GLU A 176 -31.88 -1.94 -3.20
C GLU A 176 -31.54 -2.04 -4.68
N LEU A 177 -31.81 -3.21 -5.26
CA LEU A 177 -31.54 -3.47 -6.67
C LEU A 177 -32.74 -3.10 -7.54
N PRO A 178 -32.54 -2.62 -8.78
CA PRO A 178 -33.61 -2.39 -9.74
C PRO A 178 -34.38 -3.68 -10.04
N GLU A 179 -35.66 -3.55 -10.44
CA GLU A 179 -36.47 -4.71 -10.87
C GLU A 179 -35.83 -5.45 -12.05
N GLY A 180 -35.75 -6.75 -11.94
CA GLY A 180 -35.16 -7.63 -12.96
C GLY A 180 -33.62 -7.76 -12.90
N CYS A 181 -32.97 -7.17 -11.92
CA CYS A 181 -31.55 -7.33 -11.70
C CYS A 181 -31.25 -8.74 -11.10
N ASP A 182 -30.22 -9.40 -11.62
CA ASP A 182 -29.73 -10.66 -11.05
C ASP A 182 -28.94 -10.40 -9.76
N VAL A 183 -29.54 -10.77 -8.63
CA VAL A 183 -28.98 -10.56 -7.29
C VAL A 183 -27.63 -11.26 -7.13
N HIS A 184 -27.48 -12.49 -7.65
CA HIS A 184 -26.22 -13.24 -7.51
C HIS A 184 -25.08 -12.62 -8.32
N ARG A 185 -25.38 -12.15 -9.52
CA ARG A 185 -24.41 -11.41 -10.34
C ARG A 185 -23.98 -10.12 -9.66
N MET A 186 -24.95 -9.39 -9.08
CA MET A 186 -24.67 -8.18 -8.36
C MET A 186 -23.83 -8.46 -7.11
N LEU A 187 -24.12 -9.51 -6.36
CA LEU A 187 -23.32 -9.95 -5.22
C LEU A 187 -21.87 -10.22 -5.64
N GLN A 188 -21.63 -10.86 -6.78
CA GLN A 188 -20.28 -11.07 -7.30
C GLN A 188 -19.57 -9.75 -7.62
N ASN A 189 -20.27 -8.75 -8.19
CA ASN A 189 -19.71 -7.44 -8.45
C ASN A 189 -19.32 -6.74 -7.14
N PHE A 190 -20.17 -6.76 -6.12
CA PHE A 190 -19.87 -6.20 -4.81
C PHE A 190 -18.67 -6.90 -4.13
N ARG A 191 -18.56 -8.22 -4.26
CA ARG A 191 -17.40 -8.96 -3.76
C ARG A 191 -16.11 -8.57 -4.46
N GLN A 192 -16.15 -8.23 -5.75
CA GLN A 192 -14.97 -7.70 -6.46
C GLN A 192 -14.56 -6.33 -5.95
N LEU A 193 -15.53 -5.46 -5.64
CA LEU A 193 -15.25 -4.15 -5.05
C LEU A 193 -14.69 -4.29 -3.62
N GLU A 194 -15.17 -5.26 -2.84
CA GLU A 194 -14.63 -5.58 -1.51
C GLU A 194 -13.15 -6.02 -1.57
N GLU A 195 -12.75 -6.77 -2.61
CA GLU A 195 -11.32 -7.10 -2.81
C GLU A 195 -10.45 -5.86 -3.05
N GLU A 196 -11.00 -4.84 -3.72
CA GLU A 196 -10.28 -3.60 -4.07
C GLU A 196 -10.27 -2.59 -2.91
N ASP A 197 -11.33 -2.53 -2.13
CA ASP A 197 -11.50 -1.63 -0.98
C ASP A 197 -11.60 -2.43 0.34
N PRO A 198 -10.52 -2.53 1.12
CA PRO A 198 -10.52 -3.26 2.40
C PRO A 198 -11.46 -2.67 3.47
N MET A 199 -11.97 -1.45 3.25
CA MET A 199 -12.92 -0.77 4.15
C MET A 199 -14.38 -0.98 3.74
N LEU A 200 -14.62 -1.68 2.63
CA LEU A 200 -15.93 -2.17 2.23
C LEU A 200 -16.09 -3.60 2.74
N ARG A 201 -17.16 -3.89 3.45
CA ARG A 201 -17.53 -5.25 3.82
C ARG A 201 -18.90 -5.58 3.24
N VAL A 202 -18.98 -6.66 2.49
CA VAL A 202 -20.21 -7.14 1.85
C VAL A 202 -20.76 -8.33 2.62
N VAL A 203 -22.02 -8.26 3.03
CA VAL A 203 -22.71 -9.32 3.77
C VAL A 203 -23.88 -9.80 2.95
N TRP A 204 -23.93 -11.09 2.71
CA TRP A 204 -25.07 -11.75 2.08
C TRP A 204 -26.01 -12.31 3.16
N ASN A 205 -27.25 -11.84 3.19
CA ASN A 205 -28.29 -12.38 4.06
C ASN A 205 -29.10 -13.42 3.29
N GLU A 206 -28.83 -14.70 3.52
CA GLU A 206 -29.48 -15.80 2.82
C GLU A 206 -31.00 -15.90 3.11
N GLU A 207 -31.43 -15.59 4.33
CA GLU A 207 -32.84 -15.69 4.72
C GLU A 207 -33.68 -14.62 4.03
N ALA A 208 -33.14 -13.40 3.92
CA ALA A 208 -33.83 -12.29 3.27
C ALA A 208 -33.56 -12.20 1.75
N GLY A 209 -32.56 -12.91 1.24
CA GLY A 209 -32.08 -12.78 -0.14
C GLY A 209 -31.56 -11.37 -0.47
N GLU A 210 -30.94 -10.70 0.51
CA GLU A 210 -30.53 -9.31 0.43
C GLU A 210 -29.02 -9.14 0.54
N ILE A 211 -28.48 -8.17 -0.23
CA ILE A 211 -27.10 -7.73 -0.09
C ILE A 211 -27.07 -6.58 0.91
N GLN A 212 -26.17 -6.66 1.89
CA GLN A 212 -25.88 -5.60 2.82
C GLN A 212 -24.40 -5.19 2.66
N VAL A 213 -24.12 -3.89 2.81
CA VAL A 213 -22.77 -3.34 2.75
C VAL A 213 -22.48 -2.56 4.01
N GLN A 214 -21.26 -2.73 4.53
CA GLN A 214 -20.76 -1.97 5.66
C GLN A 214 -19.71 -1.01 5.16
N LEU A 215 -19.84 0.27 5.50
CA LEU A 215 -19.06 1.39 4.99
C LEU A 215 -18.51 2.25 6.12
N MET A 216 -17.44 2.99 5.85
CA MET A 216 -16.83 3.92 6.79
C MET A 216 -17.56 5.27 6.85
N GLY A 217 -18.22 5.69 5.76
CA GLY A 217 -18.84 7.01 5.68
C GLY A 217 -19.75 7.19 4.46
N GLU A 218 -20.51 8.30 4.46
CA GLU A 218 -21.49 8.62 3.41
C GLU A 218 -20.85 8.84 2.03
N VAL A 219 -19.65 9.43 1.98
CA VAL A 219 -18.92 9.65 0.71
C VAL A 219 -18.63 8.33 -0.01
N GLN A 220 -18.32 7.27 0.74
CA GLN A 220 -18.10 5.94 0.17
C GLN A 220 -19.38 5.38 -0.48
N THR A 221 -20.56 5.73 0.03
CA THR A 221 -21.85 5.36 -0.56
C THR A 221 -22.03 5.97 -1.96
N GLU A 222 -21.71 7.25 -2.13
CA GLU A 222 -21.80 7.93 -3.42
C GLU A 222 -20.83 7.33 -4.45
N ILE A 223 -19.61 7.01 -4.02
CA ILE A 223 -18.62 6.35 -4.88
C ILE A 223 -19.14 4.97 -5.28
N LEU A 224 -19.66 4.18 -4.34
CA LEU A 224 -20.16 2.85 -4.61
C LEU A 224 -21.32 2.87 -5.60
N GLN A 225 -22.27 3.81 -5.46
CA GLN A 225 -23.38 4.00 -6.40
C GLN A 225 -22.92 4.37 -7.82
N SER A 226 -21.76 5.01 -7.97
CA SER A 226 -21.21 5.36 -9.28
C SER A 226 -20.46 4.21 -9.96
N LEU A 227 -20.07 3.17 -9.20
CA LEU A 227 -19.31 2.02 -9.69
C LEU A 227 -20.21 0.82 -10.05
N VAL A 228 -21.44 0.78 -9.53
CA VAL A 228 -22.41 -0.29 -9.70
C VAL A 228 -23.52 0.12 -10.67
#